data_239cf529b948a67ddf0987d66287685f
#
_entry.id   239cf529b948a67ddf0987d66287685f
#
_cell.length_a   1.000
_cell.length_b   1.000
_cell.length_c   1.000
_cell.angle_alpha   90.00
_cell.angle_beta   90.00
_cell.angle_gamma   90.00
#
_symmetry.space_group_name_H-M   'P 1'
#
loop_
_entity.id
_entity.type
_entity.pdbx_description
1 polymer ?
#
loop_
_entity_poly.entity_id
_entity_poly.type
_entity_poly.pdbx_seq_one_letter_code
_entity_poly.pdbx_strand_id
1 'polypeptide(L)'
;MRRYETIFIIDNDLSEEGRSPIFEKLKDLIQQHDGLQVMLDEWGTKRLAYEIKKKARGYYVCLDYCGSGTLVNEIERSFRIDDRVLKYMTVLLDKYVDIEHVKEKIAKAEEAKAEEAKAEETKAEETKAPQIDTPDVNPTDEPDAESKTSDAQENEIENETTLPENNVEEA
;
A
#
# COMPACT_ATOMS: atom_id res chain seq x y z
N MET A 1 6.68 -30.61 -5.01
CA MET A 1 6.87 -29.60 -3.93
C MET A 1 5.56 -29.33 -3.22
N ARG A 2 5.59 -28.56 -2.12
CA ARG A 2 4.39 -28.07 -1.43
C ARG A 2 4.16 -26.62 -1.83
N ARG A 3 2.91 -26.17 -1.85
CA ARG A 3 2.55 -24.77 -2.12
C ARG A 3 2.07 -24.10 -0.83
N TYR A 4 2.60 -22.94 -0.57
CA TYR A 4 2.32 -22.16 0.62
C TYR A 4 1.88 -20.76 0.24
N GLU A 5 1.02 -20.19 1.07
CA GLU A 5 0.67 -18.78 1.05
C GLU A 5 1.12 -18.16 2.36
N THR A 6 1.85 -17.07 2.29
CA THR A 6 2.25 -16.31 3.46
C THR A 6 1.74 -14.90 3.35
N ILE A 7 0.83 -14.52 4.25
CA ILE A 7 0.38 -13.15 4.40
C ILE A 7 1.22 -12.51 5.49
N PHE A 8 1.82 -11.37 5.18
CA PHE A 8 2.58 -10.61 6.16
C PHE A 8 2.26 -9.12 6.10
N ILE A 9 2.48 -8.46 7.23
CA ILE A 9 2.14 -7.07 7.44
C ILE A 9 3.44 -6.32 7.70
N ILE A 10 3.74 -5.35 6.87
CA ILE A 10 4.89 -4.44 6.99
C ILE A 10 4.43 -3.16 7.68
N ASP A 11 5.34 -2.49 8.39
CA ASP A 11 5.10 -1.19 8.98
C ASP A 11 4.70 -0.17 7.89
N ASN A 12 3.58 0.50 8.10
CA ASN A 12 3.03 1.47 7.14
C ASN A 12 3.89 2.73 6.99
N ASP A 13 4.73 3.04 7.96
CA ASP A 13 5.58 4.24 7.95
C ASP A 13 6.80 4.09 7.02
N LEU A 14 7.01 2.87 6.47
CA LEU A 14 8.07 2.62 5.50
C LEU A 14 7.67 3.11 4.11
N SER A 15 8.60 3.82 3.47
CA SER A 15 8.52 4.15 2.05
C SER A 15 8.63 2.89 1.18
N GLU A 16 8.34 3.02 -0.10
CA GLU A 16 8.51 1.95 -1.08
C GLU A 16 9.95 1.44 -1.13
N GLU A 17 10.92 2.36 -1.12
CA GLU A 17 12.35 2.04 -1.04
C GLU A 17 12.71 1.26 0.23
N GLY A 18 12.05 1.54 1.35
CA GLY A 18 12.24 0.81 2.61
C GLY A 18 11.66 -0.60 2.59
N ARG A 19 10.66 -0.87 1.73
CA ARG A 19 10.03 -2.19 1.57
C ARG A 19 10.78 -3.09 0.59
N SER A 20 11.37 -2.53 -0.47
CA SER A 20 12.10 -3.29 -1.50
C SER A 20 13.12 -4.29 -0.97
N PRO A 21 13.97 -3.96 0.03
CA PRO A 21 14.92 -4.92 0.58
C PRO A 21 14.28 -6.14 1.25
N ILE A 22 13.04 -6.02 1.74
CA ILE A 22 12.30 -7.14 2.32
C ILE A 22 11.92 -8.12 1.20
N PHE A 23 11.42 -7.61 0.08
CA PHE A 23 11.02 -8.41 -1.07
C PHE A 23 12.22 -9.08 -1.75
N GLU A 24 13.32 -8.36 -1.91
CA GLU A 24 14.58 -8.90 -2.46
C GLU A 24 15.09 -10.06 -1.60
N LYS A 25 15.14 -9.87 -0.28
CA LYS A 25 15.54 -10.91 0.65
C LYS A 25 14.66 -12.15 0.58
N LEU A 26 13.34 -11.98 0.43
CA LEU A 26 12.41 -13.10 0.27
C LEU A 26 12.67 -13.85 -1.03
N LYS A 27 12.90 -13.13 -2.12
CA LYS A 27 13.24 -13.71 -3.43
C LYS A 27 14.53 -14.52 -3.36
N ASP A 28 15.56 -13.97 -2.72
CA ASP A 28 16.84 -14.66 -2.52
C ASP A 28 16.69 -15.93 -1.67
N LEU A 29 15.92 -15.88 -0.57
CA LEU A 29 15.64 -17.04 0.26
C LEU A 29 14.93 -18.15 -0.52
N ILE A 30 13.93 -17.78 -1.33
CA ILE A 30 13.20 -18.74 -2.16
C ILE A 30 14.15 -19.40 -3.17
N GLN A 31 15.03 -18.64 -3.80
CA GLN A 31 16.02 -19.17 -4.77
C GLN A 31 17.08 -20.06 -4.08
N GLN A 32 17.59 -19.65 -2.92
CA GLN A 32 18.59 -20.43 -2.17
C GLN A 32 18.10 -21.79 -1.71
N HIS A 33 16.79 -21.94 -1.52
CA HIS A 33 16.16 -23.20 -1.09
C HIS A 33 15.44 -23.94 -2.22
N ASP A 34 15.82 -23.70 -3.48
CA ASP A 34 15.24 -24.34 -4.66
C ASP A 34 13.70 -24.17 -4.73
N GLY A 35 13.18 -23.09 -4.16
CA GLY A 35 11.77 -22.73 -4.21
C GLY A 35 11.40 -22.01 -5.50
N LEU A 36 10.10 -21.87 -5.71
CA LEU A 36 9.53 -21.11 -6.83
C LEU A 36 8.54 -20.10 -6.29
N GLN A 37 8.80 -18.81 -6.51
CA GLN A 37 7.82 -17.76 -6.25
C GLN A 37 6.72 -17.83 -7.31
N VAL A 38 5.48 -17.96 -6.89
CA VAL A 38 4.30 -18.02 -7.76
C VAL A 38 3.74 -16.63 -7.97
N MET A 39 3.51 -15.90 -6.88
CA MET A 39 2.94 -14.56 -6.91
C MET A 39 3.39 -13.78 -5.68
N LEU A 40 3.64 -12.50 -5.88
CA LEU A 40 3.74 -11.51 -4.82
C LEU A 40 2.67 -10.47 -5.10
N ASP A 41 1.70 -10.33 -4.19
CA ASP A 41 0.58 -9.42 -4.34
C ASP A 41 0.57 -8.42 -3.18
N GLU A 42 0.64 -7.15 -3.51
CA GLU A 42 0.68 -6.05 -2.56
C GLU A 42 -0.73 -5.48 -2.38
N TRP A 43 -1.40 -5.85 -1.30
CA TRP A 43 -2.75 -5.37 -1.01
C TRP A 43 -2.79 -3.93 -0.50
N GLY A 44 -1.62 -3.34 -0.25
CA GLY A 44 -1.50 -1.97 0.20
C GLY A 44 -1.83 -1.77 1.68
N THR A 45 -1.94 -0.49 2.06
CA THR A 45 -2.20 -0.09 3.44
C THR A 45 -3.65 -0.32 3.84
N LYS A 46 -3.85 -1.12 4.91
CA LYS A 46 -5.17 -1.39 5.50
C LYS A 46 -5.17 -1.12 7.00
N ARG A 47 -6.36 -0.84 7.56
CA ARG A 47 -6.55 -0.74 9.00
C ARG A 47 -6.47 -2.13 9.63
N LEU A 48 -5.72 -2.25 10.71
CA LEU A 48 -5.64 -3.47 11.51
C LEU A 48 -6.89 -3.63 12.37
N ALA A 49 -7.27 -4.87 12.66
CA ALA A 49 -8.39 -5.18 13.56
C ALA A 49 -8.07 -4.79 15.02
N TYR A 50 -6.80 -4.81 15.37
CA TYR A 50 -6.25 -4.36 16.65
C TYR A 50 -4.85 -3.81 16.43
N GLU A 51 -4.36 -2.98 17.33
CA GLU A 51 -3.02 -2.39 17.21
C GLU A 51 -1.92 -3.43 17.39
N ILE A 52 -0.95 -3.40 16.49
CA ILE A 52 0.26 -4.21 16.55
C ILE A 52 1.46 -3.26 16.68
N LYS A 53 2.29 -3.42 17.71
CA LYS A 53 3.41 -2.52 18.03
C LYS A 53 2.98 -1.02 18.04
N LYS A 54 1.79 -0.72 18.58
CA LYS A 54 1.17 0.62 18.63
C LYS A 54 0.84 1.22 17.24
N LYS A 55 0.75 0.40 16.20
CA LYS A 55 0.33 0.80 14.86
C LYS A 55 -1.11 0.35 14.62
N ALA A 56 -1.96 1.27 14.18
CA ALA A 56 -3.37 1.00 13.83
C ALA A 56 -3.55 0.63 12.35
N ARG A 57 -2.51 0.82 11.53
CA ARG A 57 -2.46 0.50 10.10
C ARG A 57 -1.22 -0.33 9.78
N GLY A 58 -1.30 -1.14 8.73
CA GLY A 58 -0.19 -1.91 8.22
C GLY A 58 -0.31 -2.11 6.72
N TYR A 59 0.83 -2.33 6.08
CA TYR A 59 0.92 -2.64 4.67
C TYR A 59 0.87 -4.15 4.48
N TYR A 60 -0.18 -4.64 3.85
CA TYR A 60 -0.43 -6.06 3.66
C TYR A 60 0.17 -6.55 2.37
N VAL A 61 0.83 -7.69 2.45
CA VAL A 61 1.41 -8.38 1.30
C VAL A 61 1.08 -9.87 1.40
N CYS A 62 0.73 -10.45 0.26
CA CYS A 62 0.49 -11.88 0.09
C CYS A 62 1.58 -12.47 -0.80
N LEU A 63 2.30 -13.46 -0.30
CA LEU A 63 3.33 -14.19 -1.00
C LEU A 63 2.89 -15.64 -1.20
N ASP A 64 2.71 -16.06 -2.45
CA ASP A 64 2.44 -17.44 -2.85
C ASP A 64 3.71 -18.05 -3.44
N TYR A 65 4.12 -19.21 -2.91
CA TYR A 65 5.35 -19.86 -3.32
C TYR A 65 5.28 -21.38 -3.16
N CYS A 66 6.09 -22.06 -3.95
CA CYS A 66 6.31 -23.49 -3.86
C CYS A 66 7.68 -23.76 -3.24
N GLY A 67 7.74 -24.71 -2.30
CA GLY A 67 9.01 -25.03 -1.67
C GLY A 67 8.95 -26.17 -0.66
N SER A 68 10.02 -26.28 0.11
CA SER A 68 10.17 -27.23 1.22
C SER A 68 9.72 -26.61 2.54
N GLY A 69 9.50 -27.42 3.58
CA GLY A 69 9.24 -26.91 4.92
C GLY A 69 10.42 -26.15 5.53
N THR A 70 11.64 -26.44 5.09
CA THR A 70 12.85 -25.71 5.49
C THR A 70 12.85 -24.28 5.00
N LEU A 71 12.40 -24.04 3.76
CA LEU A 71 12.21 -22.72 3.21
C LEU A 71 11.20 -21.89 4.03
N VAL A 72 10.06 -22.49 4.40
CA VAL A 72 9.06 -21.84 5.25
C VAL A 72 9.69 -21.39 6.56
N ASN A 73 10.44 -22.27 7.23
CA ASN A 73 11.11 -21.94 8.49
C ASN A 73 12.09 -20.76 8.36
N GLU A 74 12.85 -20.68 7.26
CA GLU A 74 13.79 -19.59 7.03
C GLU A 74 13.09 -18.27 6.69
N ILE A 75 12.01 -18.30 5.92
CA ILE A 75 11.17 -17.13 5.68
C ILE A 75 10.57 -16.62 7.00
N GLU A 76 9.97 -17.49 7.80
CA GLU A 76 9.40 -17.11 9.10
C GLU A 76 10.47 -16.61 10.08
N ARG A 77 11.66 -17.22 10.07
CA ARG A 77 12.80 -16.74 10.84
C ARG A 77 13.21 -15.34 10.41
N SER A 78 13.27 -15.07 9.09
CA SER A 78 13.57 -13.76 8.54
C SER A 78 12.58 -12.71 9.02
N PHE A 79 11.29 -13.01 8.97
CA PHE A 79 10.23 -12.11 9.46
C PHE A 79 10.28 -11.86 10.97
N ARG A 80 10.72 -12.84 11.74
CA ARG A 80 10.84 -12.70 13.20
C ARG A 80 11.97 -11.78 13.61
N ILE A 81 13.04 -11.74 12.80
CA ILE A 81 14.24 -10.93 13.05
C ILE A 81 14.04 -9.50 12.52
N ASP A 82 13.23 -9.33 11.49
CA ASP A 82 13.03 -8.04 10.86
C ASP A 82 11.95 -7.22 11.59
N ASP A 83 12.37 -6.16 12.27
CA ASP A 83 11.48 -5.30 13.04
C ASP A 83 10.45 -4.55 12.19
N ARG A 84 10.71 -4.42 10.89
CA ARG A 84 9.81 -3.80 9.92
C ARG A 84 8.58 -4.65 9.65
N VAL A 85 8.66 -5.96 9.90
CA VAL A 85 7.52 -6.87 9.79
C VAL A 85 6.76 -6.91 11.11
N LEU A 86 5.50 -6.50 11.07
CA LEU A 86 4.65 -6.43 12.24
C LEU A 86 4.08 -7.81 12.61
N LYS A 87 3.62 -8.55 11.61
CA LYS A 87 3.00 -9.87 11.78
C LYS A 87 3.08 -10.66 10.47
N TYR A 88 3.08 -11.98 10.58
CA TYR A 88 3.00 -12.88 9.43
C TYR A 88 2.15 -14.12 9.78
N MET A 89 1.65 -14.79 8.76
CA MET A 89 0.93 -16.06 8.85
C MET A 89 1.18 -16.86 7.58
N THR A 90 1.62 -18.11 7.74
CA THR A 90 1.84 -19.03 6.63
C THR A 90 0.81 -20.16 6.65
N VAL A 91 0.22 -20.44 5.50
CA VAL A 91 -0.76 -21.51 5.29
C VAL A 91 -0.27 -22.45 4.20
N LEU A 92 -0.44 -23.76 4.43
CA LEU A 92 -0.20 -24.77 3.41
C LEU A 92 -1.44 -24.85 2.51
N LEU A 93 -1.29 -24.49 1.24
CA LEU A 93 -2.35 -24.61 0.24
C LEU A 93 -2.43 -26.04 -0.31
N ASP A 94 -1.31 -26.55 -0.81
CA ASP A 94 -1.24 -27.87 -1.43
C ASP A 94 -0.03 -28.68 -0.94
N LYS A 95 -0.25 -29.96 -0.65
CA LYS A 95 0.82 -30.88 -0.23
C LYS A 95 1.66 -31.40 -1.38
N TYR A 96 1.08 -31.49 -2.57
CA TYR A 96 1.74 -32.03 -3.75
C TYR A 96 1.41 -31.15 -4.96
N VAL A 97 2.40 -30.43 -5.43
CA VAL A 97 2.27 -29.55 -6.59
C VAL A 97 3.29 -29.94 -7.64
N ASP A 98 2.82 -30.07 -8.87
CA ASP A 98 3.67 -30.22 -10.04
C ASP A 98 4.24 -28.85 -10.43
N ILE A 99 5.56 -28.76 -10.41
CA ILE A 99 6.28 -27.50 -10.66
C ILE A 99 6.14 -27.06 -12.11
N GLU A 100 6.07 -27.99 -13.05
CA GLU A 100 5.93 -27.69 -14.47
C GLU A 100 4.61 -26.99 -14.74
N HIS A 101 3.53 -27.50 -14.18
CA HIS A 101 2.20 -26.91 -14.30
C HIS A 101 2.11 -25.52 -13.63
N VAL A 102 2.82 -25.30 -12.52
CA VAL A 102 2.87 -23.98 -11.87
C VAL A 102 3.67 -23.00 -12.71
N LYS A 103 4.82 -23.40 -13.26
CA LYS A 103 5.61 -22.56 -14.17
C LYS A 103 4.83 -22.13 -15.40
N GLU A 104 4.06 -23.04 -16.00
CA GLU A 104 3.18 -22.70 -17.12
C GLU A 104 2.11 -21.66 -16.75
N LYS A 105 1.54 -21.79 -15.54
CA LYS A 105 0.56 -20.81 -15.04
C LYS A 105 1.19 -19.45 -14.79
N ILE A 106 2.40 -19.41 -14.24
CA ILE A 106 3.14 -18.17 -14.02
C ILE A 106 3.43 -17.51 -15.36
N ALA A 107 3.98 -18.24 -16.33
CA ALA A 107 4.29 -17.72 -17.65
C ALA A 107 3.05 -17.11 -18.34
N LYS A 108 1.90 -17.82 -18.29
CA LYS A 108 0.63 -17.31 -18.83
C LYS A 108 0.10 -16.07 -18.09
N ALA A 109 0.31 -16.00 -16.75
CA ALA A 109 -0.11 -14.86 -15.96
C ALA A 109 0.80 -13.62 -16.20
N GLU A 110 2.09 -13.84 -16.44
CA GLU A 110 3.04 -12.78 -16.81
C GLU A 110 2.75 -12.25 -18.21
N GLU A 111 2.44 -13.13 -19.18
CA GLU A 111 2.02 -12.72 -20.52
C GLU A 111 0.73 -11.90 -20.50
N ALA A 112 -0.27 -12.31 -19.72
CA ALA A 112 -1.54 -11.59 -19.58
C ALA A 112 -1.34 -10.20 -18.92
N LYS A 113 -0.49 -10.09 -17.89
CA LYS A 113 -0.15 -8.81 -17.27
C LYS A 113 0.64 -7.89 -18.21
N ALA A 114 1.50 -8.45 -19.04
CA ALA A 114 2.26 -7.69 -20.04
C ALA A 114 1.35 -7.16 -21.16
N GLU A 115 0.30 -7.89 -21.53
CA GLU A 115 -0.71 -7.42 -22.49
C GLU A 115 -1.61 -6.33 -21.90
N GLU A 116 -2.04 -6.46 -20.64
CA GLU A 116 -2.83 -5.43 -19.94
C GLU A 116 -2.04 -4.13 -19.77
N ALA A 117 -0.76 -4.20 -19.37
CA ALA A 117 0.09 -3.03 -19.23
C ALA A 117 0.30 -2.30 -20.56
N LYS A 118 0.44 -3.02 -21.69
CA LYS A 118 0.53 -2.42 -23.03
C LYS A 118 -0.79 -1.80 -23.50
N ALA A 119 -1.92 -2.35 -23.07
CA ALA A 119 -3.24 -1.81 -23.39
C ALA A 119 -3.56 -0.53 -22.59
N GLU A 120 -3.02 -0.39 -21.39
CA GLU A 120 -3.14 0.85 -20.60
C GLU A 120 -2.25 1.96 -21.12
N GLU A 121 -1.01 1.67 -21.54
CA GLU A 121 -0.12 2.65 -22.15
C GLU A 121 -0.68 3.22 -23.48
N THR A 122 -1.27 2.37 -24.31
CA THR A 122 -1.90 2.83 -25.57
C THR A 122 -3.15 3.68 -25.35
N LYS A 123 -3.89 3.47 -24.25
CA LYS A 123 -5.04 4.30 -23.88
C LYS A 123 -4.65 5.67 -23.29
N ALA A 124 -3.49 5.76 -22.64
CA ALA A 124 -2.97 7.01 -22.11
C ALA A 124 -2.38 7.92 -23.19
N GLU A 125 -1.92 7.36 -24.31
CA GLU A 125 -1.36 8.11 -25.42
C GLU A 125 -2.45 8.69 -26.34
N GLU A 126 -3.61 8.05 -26.45
CA GLU A 126 -4.74 8.51 -27.27
C GLU A 126 -5.53 9.69 -26.66
N THR A 127 -5.36 9.97 -25.38
CA THR A 127 -5.98 11.11 -24.68
C THR A 127 -5.18 12.40 -24.72
N LYS A 128 -4.01 12.41 -25.41
CA LYS A 128 -3.15 13.59 -25.58
C LYS A 128 -3.08 14.08 -27.02
N ALA A 129 -4.23 14.31 -27.67
CA ALA A 129 -4.27 15.05 -28.92
C ALA A 129 -4.55 16.54 -28.65
N PRO A 130 -3.85 17.47 -29.31
CA PRO A 130 -3.82 18.88 -28.96
C PRO A 130 -5.09 19.62 -29.43
N GLN A 131 -5.64 20.42 -28.54
CA GLN A 131 -6.62 21.41 -28.92
C GLN A 131 -5.92 22.54 -29.65
N ILE A 132 -6.32 22.71 -30.90
CA ILE A 132 -5.87 23.77 -31.82
C ILE A 132 -6.56 25.07 -31.42
N ASP A 133 -5.75 26.10 -31.22
CA ASP A 133 -6.12 27.50 -31.13
C ASP A 133 -6.97 27.96 -32.32
N THR A 134 -8.01 28.73 -32.01
CA THR A 134 -8.47 29.76 -32.98
C THR A 134 -8.72 31.05 -32.21
N PRO A 135 -8.27 32.20 -32.80
CA PRO A 135 -8.19 33.47 -32.11
C PRO A 135 -9.40 34.38 -32.31
N ASP A 136 -9.59 35.25 -31.34
CA ASP A 136 -9.95 36.64 -31.47
C ASP A 136 -11.29 37.03 -32.10
N VAL A 137 -12.15 37.69 -31.32
CA VAL A 137 -12.68 39.02 -31.63
C VAL A 137 -13.32 39.64 -30.37
N ASN A 138 -12.72 40.72 -29.90
CA ASN A 138 -13.33 41.75 -29.05
C ASN A 138 -13.96 42.79 -30.01
N PRO A 139 -15.05 43.55 -29.72
CA PRO A 139 -14.89 44.67 -28.84
C PRO A 139 -16.17 45.14 -28.05
N THR A 140 -15.91 45.88 -26.95
CA THR A 140 -16.55 47.12 -26.52
C THR A 140 -17.97 47.06 -25.96
N ASP A 141 -18.20 47.39 -24.71
CA ASP A 141 -18.71 48.63 -24.14
C ASP A 141 -18.96 48.49 -22.63
N GLU A 142 -18.34 49.34 -21.89
CA GLU A 142 -18.79 49.83 -20.58
C GLU A 142 -19.93 50.86 -20.77
N PRO A 143 -20.68 51.40 -19.77
CA PRO A 143 -20.33 51.57 -18.36
C PRO A 143 -21.49 51.47 -17.36
N ASP A 144 -21.10 51.58 -16.10
CA ASP A 144 -21.70 52.43 -15.05
C ASP A 144 -22.62 51.84 -13.95
N ALA A 145 -22.21 52.22 -12.79
CA ALA A 145 -22.91 52.72 -11.61
C ALA A 145 -23.18 51.77 -10.40
N GLU A 146 -22.42 52.08 -9.39
CA GLU A 146 -22.79 52.42 -7.98
C GLU A 146 -23.77 51.50 -7.23
N SER A 147 -23.49 51.08 -6.06
CA SER A 147 -23.21 51.74 -4.79
C SER A 147 -23.47 50.84 -3.57
N LYS A 148 -22.64 51.04 -2.56
CA LYS A 148 -22.97 51.15 -1.11
C LYS A 148 -23.24 49.88 -0.30
N THR A 149 -22.31 49.64 0.58
CA THR A 149 -22.21 49.89 2.04
C THR A 149 -22.77 48.86 2.99
N SER A 150 -21.91 48.63 3.96
CA SER A 150 -22.13 48.38 5.40
C SER A 150 -22.50 46.93 5.79
N ASP A 151 -22.06 46.37 6.85
CA ASP A 151 -21.48 46.83 8.10
C ASP A 151 -20.95 45.63 8.89
N ALA A 152 -20.07 45.94 9.74
CA ALA A 152 -19.39 45.12 10.75
C ALA A 152 -20.36 44.35 11.66
N GLN A 153 -19.84 43.26 12.21
CA GLN A 153 -19.84 43.08 13.68
C GLN A 153 -18.93 41.93 14.12
N GLU A 154 -17.95 42.34 14.89
CA GLU A 154 -17.17 41.55 15.85
C GLU A 154 -18.14 40.82 16.81
N ASN A 155 -17.72 39.64 17.23
CA ASN A 155 -18.04 39.15 18.57
C ASN A 155 -16.94 38.26 19.11
N GLU A 156 -16.05 38.90 19.87
CA GLU A 156 -15.25 38.26 20.93
C GLU A 156 -16.19 37.79 22.04
N ILE A 157 -16.01 36.58 22.50
CA ILE A 157 -16.35 36.21 23.87
C ILE A 157 -15.22 35.35 24.40
N GLU A 158 -14.34 35.97 25.21
CA GLU A 158 -13.56 35.36 26.27
C GLU A 158 -14.55 34.67 27.25
N ASN A 159 -14.19 33.51 27.71
CA ASN A 159 -14.50 33.13 29.07
C ASN A 159 -13.45 32.16 29.65
N GLU A 160 -12.64 32.76 30.45
CA GLU A 160 -11.83 32.23 31.54
C GLU A 160 -12.77 31.63 32.61
N THR A 161 -12.40 30.47 33.18
CA THR A 161 -12.51 30.26 34.64
C THR A 161 -12.17 28.81 35.06
N THR A 162 -11.05 28.73 35.75
CA THR A 162 -10.76 28.01 37.02
C THR A 162 -10.80 26.48 37.10
N LEU A 163 -9.63 25.98 37.44
CA LEU A 163 -9.37 24.78 38.24
C LEU A 163 -10.12 24.79 39.59
N PRO A 164 -10.32 23.63 40.19
CA PRO A 164 -9.65 23.46 41.47
C PRO A 164 -8.88 22.13 41.62
N GLU A 165 -7.73 22.26 42.24
CA GLU A 165 -7.03 21.24 43.00
C GLU A 165 -7.97 20.58 44.04
N ASN A 166 -7.85 19.30 44.22
CA ASN A 166 -8.04 18.68 45.52
C ASN A 166 -7.12 17.48 45.70
N ASN A 167 -6.22 17.71 46.57
CA ASN A 167 -5.34 16.87 47.34
C ASN A 167 -6.15 16.12 48.44
N VAL A 168 -5.88 14.82 48.68
CA VAL A 168 -5.98 14.05 49.92
C VAL A 168 -5.43 12.66 49.56
N GLU A 169 -4.25 12.25 49.93
CA GLU A 169 -3.68 11.72 51.17
C GLU A 169 -4.29 10.43 51.68
N GLU A 170 -3.43 9.41 51.78
CA GLU A 170 -3.34 8.26 52.69
C GLU A 170 -4.52 7.26 52.86
N ALA A 171 -4.24 6.00 52.53
CA ALA A 171 -4.08 4.89 53.44
C ALA A 171 -3.53 3.67 52.68
#